data_9e4ea08cd96340fb31f4ca67d0bf54fe
#
_entry.id   9e4ea08cd96340fb31f4ca67d0bf54fe
#
_cell.length_a   1.000
_cell.length_b   1.000
_cell.length_c   1.000
_cell.angle_alpha   90.00
_cell.angle_beta   90.00
_cell.angle_gamma   90.00
#
_symmetry.space_group_name_H-M   'P 1'
#
loop_
_entity.id
_entity.type
_entity.pdbx_description
1 polymer ?
#
loop_
_entity_poly.entity_id
_entity_poly.type
_entity_poly.pdbx_seq_one_letter_code
_entity_poly.pdbx_strand_id
1 'polypeptide(L)'
;MIYTLLTNKAMRTAYAAHAGQVDKCGTPYIFHPIHLAEQMPDEISVCAALLHDVAEDTDITLSELESEFPSAVIDVLKLLTHKDGIDYFDYIRAIRSNPTAVRVKLADIAHNSDETRYAGCSEIDAEQLAARRAKYKKAKAILEAVKPNDTECSELSPPTD
;
A
#
# COMPACT_ATOMS: atom_id res chain seq x y z
N MET A 1 7.62 -1.39 13.95
CA MET A 1 7.97 -2.37 12.87
C MET A 1 8.34 -3.71 13.48
N ILE A 2 7.99 -4.84 12.82
CA ILE A 2 8.40 -6.20 13.21
C ILE A 2 9.73 -6.52 12.51
N TYR A 3 10.72 -7.00 13.28
CA TYR A 3 12.06 -7.34 12.76
C TYR A 3 12.25 -8.85 12.76
N THR A 4 12.39 -9.43 11.56
CA THR A 4 12.70 -10.84 11.29
C THR A 4 13.77 -10.92 10.20
N LEU A 5 14.22 -12.11 9.85
CA LEU A 5 15.13 -12.29 8.71
C LEU A 5 14.47 -11.85 7.40
N LEU A 6 13.17 -12.11 7.25
CA LEU A 6 12.42 -11.74 6.05
C LEU A 6 12.21 -10.24 5.94
N THR A 7 11.75 -9.57 7.01
CA THR A 7 11.54 -8.10 7.00
C THR A 7 12.86 -7.36 6.87
N ASN A 8 13.96 -7.84 7.44
CA ASN A 8 15.29 -7.28 7.24
C ASN A 8 15.77 -7.42 5.78
N LYS A 9 15.44 -8.56 5.13
CA LYS A 9 15.70 -8.75 3.70
C LYS A 9 14.88 -7.73 2.89
N ALA A 10 13.58 -7.62 3.12
CA ALA A 10 12.70 -6.67 2.44
C ALA A 10 13.17 -5.22 2.59
N MET A 11 13.61 -4.83 3.80
CA MET A 11 14.15 -3.49 4.07
C MET A 11 15.40 -3.20 3.25
N ARG A 12 16.35 -4.15 3.17
CA ARG A 12 17.57 -3.98 2.37
C ARG A 12 17.28 -3.92 0.88
N THR A 13 16.32 -4.74 0.40
CA THR A 13 15.85 -4.72 -0.99
C THR A 13 15.24 -3.37 -1.34
N ALA A 14 14.29 -2.90 -0.54
CA ALA A 14 13.65 -1.60 -0.74
C ALA A 14 14.65 -0.43 -0.68
N TYR A 15 15.56 -0.46 0.30
CA TYR A 15 16.61 0.57 0.43
C TYR A 15 17.52 0.64 -0.80
N ALA A 16 17.96 -0.52 -1.30
CA ALA A 16 18.81 -0.60 -2.49
C ALA A 16 18.05 -0.17 -3.76
N ALA A 17 16.80 -0.62 -3.90
CA ALA A 17 15.95 -0.33 -5.06
C ALA A 17 15.64 1.18 -5.19
N HIS A 18 15.33 1.85 -4.08
CA HIS A 18 15.02 3.28 -4.04
C HIS A 18 16.24 4.18 -3.81
N ALA A 19 17.47 3.64 -3.96
CA ALA A 19 18.69 4.40 -3.73
C ALA A 19 18.76 5.64 -4.66
N GLY A 20 18.90 6.83 -4.08
CA GLY A 20 18.95 8.09 -4.81
C GLY A 20 17.59 8.66 -5.24
N GLN A 21 16.51 7.92 -5.09
CA GLN A 21 15.16 8.46 -5.32
C GLN A 21 14.76 9.42 -4.20
N VAL A 22 14.05 10.48 -4.58
CA VAL A 22 13.49 11.48 -3.66
C VAL A 22 12.02 11.70 -3.95
N ASP A 23 11.26 12.09 -2.95
CA ASP A 23 9.88 12.54 -3.11
C ASP A 23 9.80 13.97 -3.71
N LYS A 24 8.59 14.49 -3.88
CA LYS A 24 8.35 15.84 -4.45
C LYS A 24 8.99 16.98 -3.66
N CYS A 25 9.39 16.73 -2.42
CA CYS A 25 10.03 17.70 -1.54
C CYS A 25 11.53 17.47 -1.38
N GLY A 26 12.12 16.54 -2.15
CA GLY A 26 13.55 16.20 -2.07
C GLY A 26 13.92 15.29 -0.90
N THR A 27 12.93 14.76 -0.17
CA THR A 27 13.16 13.80 0.92
C THR A 27 13.45 12.42 0.33
N PRO A 28 14.46 11.66 0.84
CA PRO A 28 14.73 10.31 0.35
C PRO A 28 13.47 9.42 0.37
N TYR A 29 13.14 8.83 -0.79
CA TYR A 29 11.89 8.11 -1.01
C TYR A 29 11.70 6.93 -0.05
N ILE A 30 12.79 6.29 0.37
CA ILE A 30 12.76 5.15 1.28
C ILE A 30 12.00 5.41 2.61
N PHE A 31 11.90 6.66 3.04
CA PHE A 31 11.12 6.99 4.24
C PHE A 31 9.62 6.74 4.07
N HIS A 32 9.09 6.76 2.82
CA HIS A 32 7.70 6.43 2.56
C HIS A 32 7.39 4.95 2.88
N PRO A 33 8.00 3.94 2.26
CA PRO A 33 7.73 2.54 2.57
C PRO A 33 8.09 2.16 4.02
N ILE A 34 9.11 2.77 4.63
CA ILE A 34 9.42 2.57 6.05
C ILE A 34 8.26 3.06 6.93
N HIS A 35 7.75 4.25 6.70
CA HIS A 35 6.61 4.80 7.45
C HIS A 35 5.37 3.89 7.37
N LEU A 36 5.09 3.31 6.22
CA LEU A 36 4.00 2.34 6.07
C LEU A 36 4.27 1.07 6.87
N ALA A 37 5.47 0.52 6.73
CA ALA A 37 5.88 -0.73 7.38
C ALA A 37 5.83 -0.65 8.92
N GLU A 38 6.08 0.52 9.51
CA GLU A 38 5.96 0.75 10.96
C GLU A 38 4.53 0.58 11.48
N GLN A 39 3.52 0.74 10.64
CA GLN A 39 2.10 0.62 10.97
C GLN A 39 1.56 -0.81 10.76
N MET A 40 2.36 -1.73 10.22
CA MET A 40 1.92 -3.06 9.87
C MET A 40 2.01 -4.03 11.06
N PRO A 41 0.96 -4.87 11.27
CA PRO A 41 0.85 -5.73 12.46
C PRO A 41 1.54 -7.09 12.35
N ASP A 42 1.92 -7.53 11.14
CA ASP A 42 2.47 -8.86 10.87
C ASP A 42 3.61 -8.81 9.83
N GLU A 43 4.39 -9.89 9.77
CA GLU A 43 5.58 -10.00 8.92
C GLU A 43 5.27 -9.81 7.43
N ILE A 44 4.17 -10.40 6.92
CA ILE A 44 3.81 -10.34 5.51
C ILE A 44 3.42 -8.92 5.13
N SER A 45 2.60 -8.26 5.94
CA SER A 45 2.21 -6.86 5.69
C SER A 45 3.37 -5.88 5.81
N VAL A 46 4.34 -6.12 6.72
CA VAL A 46 5.59 -5.33 6.79
C VAL A 46 6.39 -5.49 5.51
N CYS A 47 6.61 -6.72 5.03
CA CYS A 47 7.33 -6.97 3.77
C CYS A 47 6.61 -6.33 2.58
N ALA A 48 5.29 -6.49 2.50
CA ALA A 48 4.49 -5.91 1.43
C ALA A 48 4.55 -4.36 1.45
N ALA A 49 4.49 -3.74 2.62
CA ALA A 49 4.62 -2.29 2.76
C ALA A 49 6.00 -1.77 2.36
N LEU A 50 7.07 -2.51 2.68
CA LEU A 50 8.44 -2.15 2.27
C LEU A 50 8.65 -2.27 0.75
N LEU A 51 7.98 -3.23 0.10
CA LEU A 51 8.25 -3.60 -1.29
C LEU A 51 7.19 -3.12 -2.28
N HIS A 52 6.09 -2.46 -1.84
CA HIS A 52 4.92 -2.18 -2.66
C HIS A 52 5.22 -1.34 -3.91
N ASP A 53 6.14 -0.38 -3.80
CA ASP A 53 6.52 0.49 -4.91
C ASP A 53 7.78 0.01 -5.65
N VAL A 54 8.46 -1.05 -5.17
CA VAL A 54 9.69 -1.53 -5.81
C VAL A 54 9.44 -1.96 -7.25
N ALA A 55 8.38 -2.72 -7.52
CA ALA A 55 8.07 -3.21 -8.86
C ALA A 55 7.43 -2.14 -9.77
N GLU A 56 6.88 -1.05 -9.21
CA GLU A 56 6.29 0.07 -9.99
C GLU A 56 7.33 1.14 -10.33
N ASP A 57 8.18 1.48 -9.35
CA ASP A 57 9.00 2.69 -9.38
C ASP A 57 10.51 2.41 -9.52
N THR A 58 10.91 1.14 -9.72
CA THR A 58 12.33 0.76 -9.90
C THR A 58 12.49 -0.27 -11.02
N ASP A 59 13.77 -0.61 -11.32
CA ASP A 59 14.11 -1.62 -12.34
C ASP A 59 13.87 -3.07 -11.87
N ILE A 60 13.54 -3.30 -10.58
CA ILE A 60 13.29 -4.63 -10.02
C ILE A 60 11.89 -5.10 -10.38
N THR A 61 11.81 -6.20 -11.08
CA THR A 61 10.54 -6.79 -11.53
C THR A 61 9.86 -7.64 -10.46
N LEU A 62 8.54 -7.85 -10.58
CA LEU A 62 7.82 -8.83 -9.74
C LEU A 62 8.41 -10.24 -9.84
N SER A 63 8.90 -10.65 -11.01
CA SER A 63 9.51 -11.96 -11.22
C SER A 63 10.82 -12.13 -10.43
N GLU A 64 11.62 -11.09 -10.31
CA GLU A 64 12.81 -11.10 -9.46
C GLU A 64 12.44 -11.19 -7.99
N LEU A 65 11.42 -10.43 -7.55
CA LEU A 65 10.91 -10.53 -6.19
C LEU A 65 10.31 -11.91 -5.87
N GLU A 66 9.67 -12.59 -6.84
CA GLU A 66 9.17 -13.97 -6.67
C GLU A 66 10.27 -14.98 -6.34
N SER A 67 11.48 -14.79 -6.87
CA SER A 67 12.62 -15.66 -6.55
C SER A 67 13.17 -15.45 -5.14
N GLU A 68 12.86 -14.30 -4.52
CA GLU A 68 13.48 -13.83 -3.30
C GLU A 68 12.54 -13.84 -2.09
N PHE A 69 11.23 -13.78 -2.31
CA PHE A 69 10.22 -13.64 -1.26
C PHE A 69 9.12 -14.71 -1.33
N PRO A 70 8.52 -15.10 -0.19
CA PRO A 70 7.43 -16.07 -0.16
C PRO A 70 6.21 -15.64 -0.98
N SER A 71 5.49 -16.61 -1.54
CA SER A 71 4.27 -16.38 -2.34
C SER A 71 3.25 -15.50 -1.61
N ALA A 72 3.11 -15.63 -0.30
CA ALA A 72 2.21 -14.79 0.50
C ALA A 72 2.53 -13.29 0.41
N VAL A 73 3.81 -12.91 0.30
CA VAL A 73 4.22 -11.50 0.05
C VAL A 73 3.93 -11.13 -1.39
N ILE A 74 4.31 -12.00 -2.33
CA ILE A 74 4.18 -11.75 -3.77
C ILE A 74 2.72 -11.60 -4.20
N ASP A 75 1.80 -12.39 -3.65
CA ASP A 75 0.37 -12.28 -3.95
C ASP A 75 -0.21 -10.92 -3.53
N VAL A 76 0.30 -10.34 -2.45
CA VAL A 76 -0.04 -8.98 -2.02
C VAL A 76 0.56 -7.96 -2.99
N LEU A 77 1.84 -8.11 -3.36
CA LEU A 77 2.52 -7.18 -4.27
C LEU A 77 1.88 -7.16 -5.65
N LYS A 78 1.46 -8.32 -6.20
CA LYS A 78 0.72 -8.40 -7.47
C LYS A 78 -0.56 -7.57 -7.49
N LEU A 79 -1.25 -7.47 -6.34
CA LEU A 79 -2.44 -6.65 -6.19
C LEU A 79 -2.11 -5.17 -6.00
N LEU A 80 -0.96 -4.86 -5.38
CA LEU A 80 -0.54 -3.49 -5.12
C LEU A 80 0.12 -2.83 -6.33
N THR A 81 0.68 -3.61 -7.26
CA THR A 81 1.29 -3.09 -8.50
C THR A 81 0.21 -2.72 -9.51
N HIS A 82 0.07 -1.43 -9.81
CA HIS A 82 -0.87 -0.93 -10.82
C HIS A 82 -0.32 -1.16 -12.23
N LYS A 83 -1.04 -1.90 -13.05
CA LYS A 83 -0.62 -2.21 -14.43
C LYS A 83 -1.08 -1.12 -15.39
N ASP A 84 -0.24 -0.84 -16.38
CA ASP A 84 -0.58 0.08 -17.46
C ASP A 84 -1.90 -0.29 -18.15
N GLY A 85 -2.70 0.72 -18.48
CA GLY A 85 -3.98 0.55 -19.17
C GLY A 85 -5.16 0.12 -18.30
N ILE A 86 -4.95 -0.16 -17.00
CA ILE A 86 -6.03 -0.45 -16.06
C ILE A 86 -6.53 0.85 -15.42
N ASP A 87 -7.86 1.04 -15.41
CA ASP A 87 -8.46 2.18 -14.69
C ASP A 87 -8.08 2.13 -13.21
N TYR A 88 -7.72 3.29 -12.65
CA TYR A 88 -7.25 3.37 -11.27
C TYR A 88 -8.27 2.85 -10.26
N PHE A 89 -9.56 3.11 -10.44
CA PHE A 89 -10.58 2.65 -9.50
C PHE A 89 -10.90 1.16 -9.67
N ASP A 90 -10.70 0.59 -10.86
CA ASP A 90 -10.78 -0.87 -11.07
C ASP A 90 -9.62 -1.57 -10.39
N TYR A 91 -8.40 -1.02 -10.47
CA TYR A 91 -7.26 -1.47 -9.69
C TYR A 91 -7.56 -1.42 -8.17
N ILE A 92 -8.10 -0.32 -7.65
CA ILE A 92 -8.48 -0.19 -6.22
C ILE A 92 -9.55 -1.23 -5.84
N ARG A 93 -10.51 -1.54 -6.72
CA ARG A 93 -11.51 -2.59 -6.46
C ARG A 93 -10.88 -3.97 -6.39
N ALA A 94 -9.90 -4.27 -7.25
CA ALA A 94 -9.19 -5.56 -7.25
C ALA A 94 -8.43 -5.81 -5.93
N ILE A 95 -7.83 -4.76 -5.32
CA ILE A 95 -7.14 -4.82 -4.04
C ILE A 95 -8.05 -5.37 -2.92
N ARG A 96 -9.36 -5.15 -2.97
CA ARG A 96 -10.33 -5.61 -1.96
C ARG A 96 -10.38 -7.13 -1.79
N SER A 97 -9.84 -7.90 -2.72
CA SER A 97 -9.78 -9.35 -2.61
C SER A 97 -8.83 -9.85 -1.52
N ASN A 98 -7.88 -9.02 -1.07
CA ASN A 98 -6.86 -9.39 -0.08
C ASN A 98 -6.80 -8.37 1.06
N PRO A 99 -7.10 -8.77 2.32
CA PRO A 99 -7.11 -7.85 3.46
C PRO A 99 -5.76 -7.21 3.76
N THR A 100 -4.65 -7.90 3.49
CA THR A 100 -3.30 -7.36 3.68
C THR A 100 -3.01 -6.27 2.64
N ALA A 101 -3.37 -6.50 1.38
CA ALA A 101 -3.24 -5.49 0.33
C ALA A 101 -4.10 -4.24 0.62
N VAL A 102 -5.33 -4.43 1.12
CA VAL A 102 -6.20 -3.33 1.58
C VAL A 102 -5.51 -2.51 2.66
N ARG A 103 -4.96 -3.17 3.68
CA ARG A 103 -4.29 -2.49 4.81
C ARG A 103 -3.10 -1.66 4.34
N VAL A 104 -2.23 -2.25 3.51
CA VAL A 104 -1.06 -1.53 2.97
C VAL A 104 -1.52 -0.35 2.12
N LYS A 105 -2.51 -0.53 1.24
CA LYS A 105 -2.99 0.56 0.37
C LYS A 105 -3.70 1.67 1.13
N LEU A 106 -4.40 1.37 2.23
CA LEU A 106 -4.97 2.39 3.10
C LEU A 106 -3.89 3.22 3.80
N ALA A 107 -2.81 2.59 4.27
CA ALA A 107 -1.67 3.29 4.86
C ALA A 107 -0.95 4.16 3.81
N ASP A 108 -0.77 3.65 2.58
CA ASP A 108 -0.21 4.39 1.45
C ASP A 108 -1.06 5.64 1.14
N ILE A 109 -2.37 5.47 0.96
CA ILE A 109 -3.30 6.59 0.72
C ILE A 109 -3.24 7.61 1.87
N ALA A 110 -3.20 7.16 3.12
CA ALA A 110 -3.13 8.05 4.28
C ALA A 110 -1.85 8.89 4.26
N HIS A 111 -0.68 8.25 4.09
CA HIS A 111 0.61 8.93 4.03
C HIS A 111 0.71 9.86 2.81
N ASN A 112 0.20 9.44 1.67
CA ASN A 112 0.17 10.25 0.45
C ASN A 112 -0.85 11.40 0.48
N SER A 113 -1.81 11.36 1.41
CA SER A 113 -2.80 12.43 1.64
C SER A 113 -2.40 13.40 2.75
N ASP A 114 -1.31 13.12 3.46
CA ASP A 114 -0.79 14.02 4.49
C ASP A 114 -0.10 15.22 3.85
N GLU A 115 -0.83 16.34 3.79
CA GLU A 115 -0.34 17.59 3.20
C GLU A 115 0.72 18.28 4.07
N THR A 116 0.87 17.90 5.34
CA THR A 116 1.93 18.44 6.20
C THR A 116 3.32 18.05 5.71
N ARG A 117 3.43 16.95 4.95
CA ARG A 117 4.66 16.50 4.28
C ARG A 117 5.17 17.48 3.22
N TYR A 118 4.30 18.36 2.73
CA TYR A 118 4.65 19.37 1.75
C TYR A 118 5.05 20.72 2.37
N ALA A 119 5.09 20.80 3.70
CA ALA A 119 5.56 22.01 4.39
C ALA A 119 7.03 22.28 4.01
N GLY A 120 7.27 23.43 3.40
CA GLY A 120 8.60 23.80 2.90
C GLY A 120 8.92 23.42 1.45
N CYS A 121 8.01 22.76 0.73
CA CYS A 121 8.13 22.56 -0.71
C CYS A 121 7.76 23.87 -1.44
N SER A 122 8.65 24.34 -2.33
CA SER A 122 8.50 25.65 -2.99
C SER A 122 7.49 25.67 -4.13
N GLU A 123 7.11 24.51 -4.68
CA GLU A 123 6.30 24.42 -5.90
C GLU A 123 5.24 23.32 -5.78
N ILE A 124 4.15 23.62 -5.07
CA ILE A 124 2.98 22.73 -5.03
C ILE A 124 1.82 23.39 -5.76
N ASP A 125 1.39 22.75 -6.83
CA ASP A 125 0.19 23.13 -7.57
C ASP A 125 -1.07 22.78 -6.75
N ALA A 126 -1.82 23.78 -6.34
CA ALA A 126 -3.03 23.66 -5.53
C ALA A 126 -4.13 22.86 -6.25
N GLU A 127 -4.22 22.94 -7.59
CA GLU A 127 -5.19 22.21 -8.40
C GLU A 127 -4.84 20.71 -8.41
N GLN A 128 -3.57 20.38 -8.60
CA GLN A 128 -3.09 18.99 -8.52
C GLN A 128 -3.33 18.39 -7.13
N LEU A 129 -3.13 19.16 -6.06
CA LEU A 129 -3.43 18.70 -4.69
C LEU A 129 -4.92 18.42 -4.52
N ALA A 130 -5.79 19.32 -5.00
CA ALA A 130 -7.24 19.14 -4.91
C ALA A 130 -7.71 17.89 -5.67
N ALA A 131 -7.21 17.67 -6.88
CA ALA A 131 -7.50 16.49 -7.70
C ALA A 131 -7.01 15.19 -7.01
N ARG A 132 -5.79 15.22 -6.45
CA ARG A 132 -5.22 14.10 -5.70
C ARG A 132 -6.04 13.77 -4.45
N ARG A 133 -6.46 14.78 -3.70
CA ARG A 133 -7.33 14.64 -2.52
C ARG A 133 -8.67 13.96 -2.89
N ALA A 134 -9.32 14.43 -3.96
CA ALA A 134 -10.56 13.83 -4.44
C ALA A 134 -10.38 12.36 -4.87
N LYS A 135 -9.30 12.05 -5.61
CA LYS A 135 -8.93 10.70 -6.04
C LYS A 135 -8.75 9.77 -4.83
N TYR A 136 -7.96 10.17 -3.85
CA TYR A 136 -7.68 9.35 -2.67
C TYR A 136 -8.87 9.20 -1.73
N LYS A 137 -9.69 10.24 -1.57
CA LYS A 137 -10.96 10.14 -0.83
C LYS A 137 -11.89 9.06 -1.42
N LYS A 138 -12.02 9.03 -2.76
CA LYS A 138 -12.81 8.01 -3.46
C LYS A 138 -12.18 6.61 -3.34
N ALA A 139 -10.87 6.50 -3.50
CA ALA A 139 -10.16 5.22 -3.35
C ALA A 139 -10.32 4.64 -1.94
N LYS A 140 -10.15 5.46 -0.91
CA LYS A 140 -10.37 5.07 0.49
C LYS A 140 -11.80 4.55 0.71
N ALA A 141 -12.81 5.26 0.23
CA ALA A 141 -14.21 4.83 0.34
C ALA A 141 -14.46 3.46 -0.33
N ILE A 142 -13.82 3.19 -1.48
CA ILE A 142 -13.91 1.88 -2.16
C ILE A 142 -13.28 0.78 -1.30
N LEU A 143 -12.11 1.02 -0.71
CA LEU A 143 -11.39 0.02 0.10
C LEU A 143 -12.12 -0.28 1.42
N GLU A 144 -12.75 0.72 2.03
CA GLU A 144 -13.46 0.61 3.31
C GLU A 144 -14.90 0.11 3.17
N ALA A 145 -15.45 0.04 1.96
CA ALA A 145 -16.81 -0.45 1.73
C ALA A 145 -16.95 -1.90 2.20
N VAL A 146 -17.92 -2.18 3.08
CA VAL A 146 -18.22 -3.53 3.58
C VAL A 146 -18.59 -4.45 2.41
N LYS A 147 -18.08 -5.68 2.40
CA LYS A 147 -18.52 -6.68 1.42
C LYS A 147 -20.00 -7.01 1.70
N PRO A 148 -20.87 -7.11 0.68
CA PRO A 148 -22.31 -7.34 0.88
C PRO A 148 -22.65 -8.63 1.65
N ASN A 149 -21.72 -9.58 1.80
CA ASN A 149 -21.96 -10.90 2.43
C ASN A 149 -21.60 -10.99 3.92
N ASP A 150 -21.13 -9.92 4.57
CA ASP A 150 -20.77 -9.98 5.98
C ASP A 150 -21.94 -9.64 6.92
N THR A 151 -23.15 -9.39 6.36
CA THR A 151 -24.33 -8.94 7.14
C THR A 151 -25.34 -10.04 7.44
N GLU A 152 -25.18 -11.28 6.94
CA GLU A 152 -26.18 -12.36 7.08
C GLU A 152 -25.91 -13.42 8.17
N CYS A 153 -25.04 -13.17 9.15
CA CYS A 153 -24.73 -14.16 10.20
C CYS A 153 -25.03 -13.71 11.64
N SER A 154 -26.00 -12.82 11.87
CA SER A 154 -26.33 -12.38 13.24
C SER A 154 -27.80 -12.55 13.67
N GLU A 155 -28.63 -13.33 12.93
CA GLU A 155 -29.98 -13.68 13.38
C GLU A 155 -30.21 -15.18 13.44
N LEU A 156 -29.54 -15.85 14.40
CA LEU A 156 -30.01 -17.12 14.92
C LEU A 156 -30.45 -16.87 16.36
N SER A 157 -31.75 -16.64 16.52
CA SER A 157 -32.44 -16.64 17.81
C SER A 157 -32.19 -17.95 18.54
N PRO A 158 -32.05 -17.97 19.89
CA PRO A 158 -31.97 -19.20 20.65
C PRO A 158 -33.34 -19.90 20.70
N PRO A 159 -33.37 -21.24 20.75
CA PRO A 159 -34.61 -21.97 20.91
C PRO A 159 -35.20 -21.70 22.28
N THR A 160 -36.48 -21.39 22.29
CA THR A 160 -37.32 -21.38 23.48
C THR A 160 -37.64 -22.80 23.90
N ASP A 161 -37.28 -23.16 25.14
CA ASP A 161 -37.97 -24.14 26.00
C ASP A 161 -38.08 -23.56 27.41
#